data_6f698085f99124ac592c4d8b81f8c23e
#
_entry.id   6f698085f99124ac592c4d8b81f8c23e
#
_cell.length_a   1.000
_cell.length_b   1.000
_cell.length_c   1.000
_cell.angle_alpha   90.00
_cell.angle_beta   90.00
_cell.angle_gamma   90.00
#
_symmetry.space_group_name_H-M   'P 1'
#
loop_
_entity.id
_entity.type
_entity.pdbx_description
1 polymer ?
#
loop_
_entity_poly.entity_id
_entity_poly.type
_entity_poly.pdbx_seq_one_letter_code
_entity_poly.pdbx_strand_id
1 'polypeptide(L)'
;LVLALVWWGLKETRQLEEHGDKGTARLRAIDLIRQPLFLSYALQCGFTMGIFFVFIASAPFVVVNILGHTATIYGIGFVIISIGYVIGNLISARISERIGTDAMMLAGTFLAFLSAVLFGGLLIAGYWTLWAIFLPGAMIALSAGLSLPSAQTSAINVAPEAAGVASGITGFLQLAFGAITAQLVGILTTTTPYPMVA
;
A
#
# COMPACT_ATOMS: atom_id res chain seq x y z
N LEU A 1 15.12 16.45 13.62
CA LEU A 1 16.21 16.40 12.63
C LEU A 1 15.67 16.51 11.20
N VAL A 2 14.74 15.63 10.76
CA VAL A 2 14.18 15.63 9.39
C VAL A 2 13.48 16.96 9.07
N LEU A 3 12.64 17.49 9.96
CA LEU A 3 11.98 18.80 9.79
C LEU A 3 12.96 19.95 9.64
N ALA A 4 14.06 19.93 10.36
CA ALA A 4 15.09 20.95 10.26
C ALA A 4 15.84 20.87 8.92
N LEU A 5 16.13 19.66 8.42
CA LEU A 5 16.75 19.44 7.11
C LEU A 5 15.81 19.88 5.96
N VAL A 6 14.53 19.58 6.08
CA VAL A 6 13.50 19.99 5.13
C VAL A 6 13.39 21.52 5.09
N TRP A 7 13.35 22.18 6.26
CA TRP A 7 13.22 23.64 6.33
C TRP A 7 14.46 24.38 5.81
N TRP A 8 15.63 23.76 5.95
CA TRP A 8 16.90 24.37 5.49
C TRP A 8 17.24 24.05 4.02
N GLY A 9 16.81 22.89 3.52
CA GLY A 9 17.18 22.38 2.20
C GLY A 9 16.12 22.55 1.10
N LEU A 10 14.84 22.73 1.45
CA LEU A 10 13.77 22.90 0.47
C LEU A 10 13.46 24.39 0.28
N LYS A 11 13.90 24.94 -0.86
CA LYS A 11 13.33 26.19 -1.38
C LYS A 11 11.94 25.92 -1.92
N GLU A 12 10.97 26.73 -1.49
CA GLU A 12 9.64 26.75 -2.09
C GLU A 12 9.77 27.03 -3.61
N THR A 13 9.60 25.99 -4.41
CA THR A 13 9.68 26.09 -5.88
C THR A 13 8.32 26.35 -6.52
N ARG A 14 7.25 26.23 -5.72
CA ARG A 14 5.90 26.52 -6.19
C ARG A 14 5.67 28.03 -6.15
N GLN A 15 5.51 28.66 -7.29
CA GLN A 15 4.89 29.98 -7.35
C GLN A 15 3.44 29.81 -6.85
N LEU A 16 3.20 30.27 -5.62
CA LEU A 16 1.84 30.40 -5.09
C LEU A 16 1.15 31.43 -6.01
N GLU A 17 0.29 30.96 -6.90
CA GLU A 17 -0.77 31.84 -7.39
C GLU A 17 -1.60 32.24 -6.16
N GLU A 18 -1.32 33.44 -5.66
CA GLU A 18 -2.11 34.10 -4.62
C GLU A 18 -3.52 34.26 -5.19
N HIS A 19 -4.42 33.43 -4.79
CA HIS A 19 -5.88 33.45 -4.80
C HIS A 19 -6.48 32.07 -5.04
N GLY A 20 -5.96 31.06 -4.35
CA GLY A 20 -6.66 29.78 -4.23
C GLY A 20 -7.81 29.88 -3.24
N ASP A 21 -8.95 30.43 -3.65
CA ASP A 21 -10.17 30.37 -2.87
C ASP A 21 -10.47 28.92 -2.46
N LYS A 22 -10.80 28.69 -1.17
CA LYS A 22 -11.16 27.37 -0.64
C LYS A 22 -12.30 26.69 -1.43
N GLY A 23 -13.14 27.49 -2.08
CA GLY A 23 -14.17 27.04 -2.99
C GLY A 23 -13.64 26.35 -4.24
N THR A 24 -12.60 26.90 -4.85
CA THR A 24 -11.98 26.32 -6.06
C THR A 24 -11.25 25.02 -5.79
N ALA A 25 -10.58 24.87 -4.63
CA ALA A 25 -9.96 23.62 -4.22
C ALA A 25 -10.98 22.49 -3.99
N ARG A 26 -12.14 22.81 -3.41
CA ARG A 26 -13.24 21.86 -3.19
C ARG A 26 -13.87 21.41 -4.50
N LEU A 27 -14.09 22.33 -5.44
CA LEU A 27 -14.61 21.99 -6.77
C LEU A 27 -13.63 21.09 -7.52
N ARG A 28 -12.34 21.40 -7.48
CA ARG A 28 -11.30 20.55 -8.07
C ARG A 28 -11.26 19.14 -7.48
N ALA A 29 -11.47 18.98 -6.17
CA ALA A 29 -11.54 17.67 -5.52
C ALA A 29 -12.75 16.84 -6.01
N ILE A 30 -13.93 17.47 -6.13
CA ILE A 30 -15.13 16.79 -6.63
C ILE A 30 -14.97 16.39 -8.09
N ASP A 31 -14.39 17.26 -8.91
CA ASP A 31 -14.14 16.97 -10.31
C ASP A 31 -13.16 15.83 -10.51
N LEU A 32 -12.10 15.75 -9.68
CA LEU A 32 -11.16 14.64 -9.68
C LEU A 32 -11.82 13.31 -9.32
N ILE A 33 -12.63 13.28 -8.26
CA ILE A 33 -13.33 12.05 -7.83
C ILE A 33 -14.31 11.55 -8.89
N ARG A 34 -14.86 12.46 -9.73
CA ARG A 34 -15.74 12.10 -10.83
C ARG A 34 -15.01 11.58 -12.06
N GLN A 35 -13.70 11.77 -12.16
CA GLN A 35 -12.90 11.22 -13.25
C GLN A 35 -12.61 9.73 -12.99
N PRO A 36 -13.13 8.82 -13.83
CA PRO A 36 -12.96 7.37 -13.56
C PRO A 36 -11.51 6.93 -13.60
N LEU A 37 -10.68 7.56 -14.41
CA LEU A 37 -9.25 7.27 -14.50
C LEU A 37 -8.52 7.62 -13.18
N PHE A 38 -8.77 8.81 -12.63
CA PHE A 38 -8.21 9.21 -11.33
C PHE A 38 -8.68 8.27 -10.22
N LEU A 39 -9.98 8.01 -10.19
CA LEU A 39 -10.59 7.16 -9.17
C LEU A 39 -10.01 5.73 -9.20
N SER A 40 -9.74 5.17 -10.39
CA SER A 40 -9.13 3.86 -10.52
C SER A 40 -7.73 3.80 -9.91
N TYR A 41 -6.88 4.80 -10.17
CA TYR A 41 -5.54 4.88 -9.55
C TYR A 41 -5.61 5.11 -8.04
N ALA A 42 -6.50 5.98 -7.59
CA ALA A 42 -6.67 6.28 -6.18
C ALA A 42 -7.21 5.06 -5.39
N LEU A 43 -8.18 4.33 -5.93
CA LEU A 43 -8.68 3.08 -5.36
C LEU A 43 -7.61 1.99 -5.37
N GLN A 44 -6.83 1.87 -6.44
CA GLN A 44 -5.70 0.94 -6.49
C GLN A 44 -4.73 1.19 -5.33
N CYS A 45 -4.38 2.46 -5.04
CA CYS A 45 -3.57 2.81 -3.88
C CYS A 45 -4.23 2.36 -2.57
N GLY A 46 -5.53 2.61 -2.41
CA GLY A 46 -6.30 2.21 -1.24
C GLY A 46 -6.33 0.70 -1.03
N PHE A 47 -6.69 -0.08 -2.06
CA PHE A 47 -6.74 -1.54 -1.99
C PHE A 47 -5.36 -2.16 -1.72
N THR A 48 -4.30 -1.67 -2.38
CA THR A 48 -2.94 -2.16 -2.13
C THR A 48 -2.53 -1.97 -0.67
N MET A 49 -2.81 -0.79 -0.09
CA MET A 49 -2.59 -0.55 1.33
C MET A 49 -3.49 -1.41 2.21
N GLY A 50 -4.76 -1.58 1.84
CA GLY A 50 -5.69 -2.46 2.54
C GLY A 50 -5.13 -3.88 2.70
N ILE A 51 -4.68 -4.51 1.61
CA ILE A 51 -4.07 -5.85 1.63
C ILE A 51 -2.84 -5.88 2.55
N PHE A 52 -1.98 -4.88 2.46
CA PHE A 52 -0.78 -4.81 3.31
C PHE A 52 -1.12 -4.66 4.79
N PHE A 53 -2.14 -3.87 5.14
CA PHE A 53 -2.58 -3.68 6.52
C PHE A 53 -3.30 -4.93 7.07
N VAL A 54 -4.06 -5.67 6.27
CA VAL A 54 -4.60 -6.99 6.65
C VAL A 54 -3.47 -7.90 7.11
N PHE A 55 -2.41 -7.99 6.31
CA PHE A 55 -1.26 -8.81 6.64
C PHE A 55 -0.57 -8.35 7.94
N ILE A 56 -0.26 -7.05 8.05
CA ILE A 56 0.41 -6.49 9.25
C ILE A 56 -0.43 -6.71 10.52
N ALA A 57 -1.74 -6.55 10.44
CA ALA A 57 -2.63 -6.69 11.58
C ALA A 57 -2.79 -8.15 12.05
N SER A 58 -2.76 -9.11 11.11
CA SER A 58 -3.03 -10.52 11.41
C SER A 58 -1.78 -11.36 11.65
N ALA A 59 -0.66 -11.08 10.97
CA ALA A 59 0.54 -11.90 11.04
C ALA A 59 1.14 -12.07 12.45
N PRO A 60 1.23 -11.03 13.31
CA PRO A 60 1.71 -11.19 14.68
C PRO A 60 0.87 -12.17 15.49
N PHE A 61 -0.47 -12.08 15.34
CA PHE A 61 -1.38 -12.99 16.04
C PHE A 61 -1.15 -14.45 15.63
N VAL A 62 -1.00 -14.73 14.35
CA VAL A 62 -0.77 -16.09 13.85
C VAL A 62 0.59 -16.61 14.30
N VAL A 63 1.65 -15.81 14.21
CA VAL A 63 3.01 -16.23 14.59
C VAL A 63 3.10 -16.51 16.10
N VAL A 64 2.50 -15.65 16.94
CA VAL A 64 2.63 -15.77 18.39
C VAL A 64 1.59 -16.72 18.98
N ASN A 65 0.31 -16.55 18.62
CA ASN A 65 -0.77 -17.29 19.30
C ASN A 65 -1.08 -18.64 18.66
N ILE A 66 -0.89 -18.79 17.33
CA ILE A 66 -1.20 -20.04 16.63
C ILE A 66 0.06 -20.93 16.51
N LEU A 67 1.18 -20.34 16.08
CA LEU A 67 2.42 -21.08 15.89
C LEU A 67 3.26 -21.20 17.18
N GLY A 68 2.90 -20.47 18.25
CA GLY A 68 3.59 -20.52 19.54
C GLY A 68 5.01 -19.92 19.53
N HIS A 69 5.32 -19.08 18.54
CA HIS A 69 6.61 -18.42 18.45
C HIS A 69 6.64 -17.09 19.22
N THR A 70 7.85 -16.59 19.48
CA THR A 70 8.04 -15.31 20.16
C THR A 70 7.82 -14.12 19.21
N ALA A 71 7.45 -12.97 19.79
CA ALA A 71 7.36 -11.72 19.04
C ALA A 71 8.69 -11.33 18.36
N THR A 72 9.81 -11.76 18.92
CA THR A 72 11.15 -11.55 18.34
C THR A 72 11.29 -12.28 16.99
N ILE A 73 10.79 -13.51 16.88
CA ILE A 73 10.80 -14.27 15.60
C ILE A 73 9.96 -13.56 14.55
N TYR A 74 8.79 -13.03 14.95
CA TYR A 74 8.01 -12.21 14.04
C TYR A 74 8.78 -10.96 13.56
N GLY A 75 9.43 -10.23 14.49
CA GLY A 75 10.24 -9.05 14.15
C GLY A 75 11.38 -9.37 13.17
N ILE A 76 12.08 -10.49 13.36
CA ILE A 76 13.13 -10.95 12.43
C ILE A 76 12.52 -11.30 11.06
N GLY A 77 11.42 -12.02 11.03
CA GLY A 77 10.73 -12.35 9.78
C GLY A 77 10.20 -11.11 9.04
N PHE A 78 9.80 -10.06 9.78
CA PHE A 78 9.35 -8.81 9.20
C PHE A 78 10.45 -8.08 8.40
N VAL A 79 11.73 -8.35 8.69
CA VAL A 79 12.85 -7.84 7.87
C VAL A 79 12.78 -8.35 6.44
N ILE A 80 12.39 -9.62 6.24
CA ILE A 80 12.23 -10.22 4.91
C ILE A 80 11.13 -9.49 4.13
N ILE A 81 10.02 -9.16 4.79
CA ILE A 81 8.90 -8.38 4.22
C ILE A 81 9.38 -6.99 3.82
N SER A 82 10.12 -6.31 4.71
CA SER A 82 10.66 -4.98 4.46
C SER A 82 11.63 -4.97 3.27
N ILE A 83 12.47 -5.98 3.15
CA ILE A 83 13.38 -6.15 1.99
C ILE A 83 12.55 -6.30 0.70
N GLY A 84 11.48 -7.11 0.71
CA GLY A 84 10.57 -7.23 -0.43
C GLY A 84 10.01 -5.89 -0.88
N TYR A 85 9.54 -5.07 0.06
CA TYR A 85 9.03 -3.72 -0.23
C TYR A 85 10.10 -2.81 -0.85
N VAL A 86 11.30 -2.79 -0.28
CA VAL A 86 12.41 -1.99 -0.80
C VAL A 86 12.80 -2.43 -2.22
N ILE A 87 12.90 -3.74 -2.46
CA ILE A 87 13.19 -4.28 -3.79
C ILE A 87 12.11 -3.87 -4.79
N GLY A 88 10.83 -3.97 -4.43
CA GLY A 88 9.71 -3.54 -5.26
C GLY A 88 9.81 -2.06 -5.65
N ASN A 89 10.09 -1.18 -4.67
CA ASN A 89 10.29 0.25 -4.94
C ASN A 89 11.49 0.52 -5.85
N LEU A 90 12.62 -0.18 -5.67
CA LEU A 90 13.80 -0.01 -6.50
C LEU A 90 13.55 -0.48 -7.95
N ILE A 91 12.83 -1.59 -8.12
CA ILE A 91 12.42 -2.07 -9.45
C ILE A 91 11.48 -1.05 -10.09
N SER A 92 10.46 -0.59 -9.35
CA SER A 92 9.53 0.43 -9.84
C SER A 92 10.25 1.70 -10.28
N ALA A 93 11.15 2.22 -9.46
CA ALA A 93 11.92 3.43 -9.77
C ALA A 93 12.80 3.31 -11.03
N ARG A 94 13.35 2.12 -11.30
CA ARG A 94 14.25 1.93 -12.46
C ARG A 94 13.55 1.53 -13.74
N ILE A 95 12.44 0.83 -13.64
CA ILE A 95 11.80 0.18 -14.78
C ILE A 95 10.55 0.95 -15.24
N SER A 96 9.87 1.69 -14.34
CA SER A 96 8.64 2.42 -14.70
C SER A 96 8.84 3.43 -15.84
N GLU A 97 10.02 4.04 -15.95
CA GLU A 97 10.35 4.95 -17.05
C GLU A 97 10.40 4.23 -18.42
N ARG A 98 10.70 2.93 -18.43
CA ARG A 98 10.85 2.15 -19.68
C ARG A 98 9.56 1.49 -20.14
N ILE A 99 8.80 0.93 -19.19
CA ILE A 99 7.59 0.13 -19.50
C ILE A 99 6.29 0.84 -19.17
N GLY A 100 6.37 2.02 -18.53
CA GLY A 100 5.22 2.80 -18.10
C GLY A 100 4.72 2.45 -16.70
N THR A 101 4.07 3.44 -16.07
CA THR A 101 3.51 3.31 -14.72
C THR A 101 2.36 2.31 -14.65
N ASP A 102 1.53 2.22 -15.70
CA ASP A 102 0.38 1.32 -15.74
C ASP A 102 0.81 -0.15 -15.79
N ALA A 103 1.85 -0.46 -16.57
CA ALA A 103 2.39 -1.83 -16.63
C ALA A 103 2.98 -2.25 -15.27
N MET A 104 3.66 -1.34 -14.57
CA MET A 104 4.21 -1.60 -13.22
C MET A 104 3.08 -1.81 -12.20
N MET A 105 2.03 -1.01 -12.27
CA MET A 105 0.85 -1.15 -11.42
C MET A 105 0.16 -2.51 -11.64
N LEU A 106 -0.03 -2.92 -12.91
CA LEU A 106 -0.61 -4.21 -13.24
C LEU A 106 0.27 -5.37 -12.78
N ALA A 107 1.58 -5.29 -12.98
CA ALA A 107 2.54 -6.31 -12.51
C ALA A 107 2.48 -6.47 -10.99
N GLY A 108 2.43 -5.35 -10.24
CA GLY A 108 2.27 -5.37 -8.79
C GLY A 108 0.94 -5.99 -8.36
N THR A 109 -0.17 -5.60 -9.00
CA THR A 109 -1.51 -6.16 -8.71
C THR A 109 -1.57 -7.66 -8.98
N PHE A 110 -1.00 -8.10 -10.10
CA PHE A 110 -0.93 -9.53 -10.42
C PHE A 110 -0.09 -10.31 -9.40
N LEU A 111 1.03 -9.75 -8.96
CA LEU A 111 1.87 -10.35 -7.92
C LEU A 111 1.13 -10.42 -6.57
N ALA A 112 0.34 -9.40 -6.21
CA ALA A 112 -0.51 -9.43 -5.01
C ALA A 112 -1.54 -10.55 -5.09
N PHE A 113 -2.20 -10.70 -6.23
CA PHE A 113 -3.15 -11.79 -6.47
C PHE A 113 -2.48 -13.16 -6.34
N LEU A 114 -1.34 -13.36 -6.96
CA LEU A 114 -0.57 -14.60 -6.88
C LEU A 114 -0.15 -14.91 -5.44
N SER A 115 0.25 -13.90 -4.68
CA SER A 115 0.58 -14.03 -3.27
C SER A 115 -0.63 -14.45 -2.44
N ALA A 116 -1.80 -13.86 -2.68
CA ALA A 116 -3.04 -14.22 -1.98
C ALA A 116 -3.45 -15.67 -2.27
N VAL A 117 -3.35 -16.11 -3.53
CA VAL A 117 -3.62 -17.50 -3.93
C VAL A 117 -2.63 -18.47 -3.29
N LEU A 118 -1.34 -18.14 -3.29
CA LEU A 118 -0.31 -18.94 -2.64
C LEU A 118 -0.57 -19.06 -1.13
N PHE A 119 -0.85 -17.94 -0.48
CA PHE A 119 -1.11 -17.88 0.95
C PHE A 119 -2.34 -18.71 1.32
N GLY A 120 -3.47 -18.48 0.63
CA GLY A 120 -4.69 -19.25 0.81
C GLY A 120 -4.49 -20.75 0.55
N GLY A 121 -3.79 -21.09 -0.52
CA GLY A 121 -3.46 -22.49 -0.85
C GLY A 121 -2.64 -23.19 0.23
N LEU A 122 -1.61 -22.52 0.77
CA LEU A 122 -0.77 -23.07 1.85
C LEU A 122 -1.58 -23.30 3.13
N LEU A 123 -2.47 -22.35 3.48
CA LEU A 123 -3.30 -22.47 4.68
C LEU A 123 -4.35 -23.59 4.55
N ILE A 124 -5.00 -23.73 3.39
CA ILE A 124 -5.97 -24.79 3.12
C ILE A 124 -5.27 -26.16 3.12
N ALA A 125 -4.04 -26.24 2.62
CA ALA A 125 -3.24 -27.47 2.63
C ALA A 125 -2.69 -27.82 4.03
N GLY A 126 -2.93 -26.99 5.05
CA GLY A 126 -2.53 -27.25 6.43
C GLY A 126 -1.05 -26.95 6.73
N TYR A 127 -0.36 -26.24 5.84
CA TYR A 127 1.04 -25.83 6.05
C TYR A 127 1.14 -24.59 6.94
N TRP A 128 0.99 -24.77 8.24
CA TRP A 128 1.14 -23.70 9.25
C TRP A 128 2.61 -23.59 9.69
N THR A 129 3.42 -22.93 8.87
CA THR A 129 4.84 -22.72 9.10
C THR A 129 5.21 -21.25 8.97
N LEU A 130 6.34 -20.84 9.55
CA LEU A 130 6.84 -19.46 9.40
C LEU A 130 7.02 -19.07 7.93
N TRP A 131 7.54 -19.98 7.10
CA TRP A 131 7.72 -19.72 5.67
C TRP A 131 6.42 -19.54 4.93
N ALA A 132 5.35 -20.24 5.33
CA ALA A 132 4.02 -20.06 4.74
C ALA A 132 3.41 -18.70 5.04
N ILE A 133 3.92 -17.97 6.03
CA ILE A 133 3.50 -16.62 6.37
C ILE A 133 4.44 -15.59 5.75
N PHE A 134 5.76 -15.72 5.98
CA PHE A 134 6.70 -14.68 5.58
C PHE A 134 6.96 -14.63 4.07
N LEU A 135 6.90 -15.74 3.35
CA LEU A 135 7.11 -15.76 1.91
C LEU A 135 5.98 -15.04 1.15
N PRO A 136 4.70 -15.37 1.35
CA PRO A 136 3.61 -14.59 0.76
C PRO A 136 3.61 -13.13 1.27
N GLY A 137 3.92 -12.90 2.55
CA GLY A 137 4.06 -11.54 3.10
C GLY A 137 5.10 -10.69 2.38
N ALA A 138 6.26 -11.27 2.06
CA ALA A 138 7.29 -10.60 1.28
C ALA A 138 6.83 -10.33 -0.17
N MET A 139 6.06 -11.25 -0.77
CA MET A 139 5.45 -11.05 -2.10
C MET A 139 4.40 -9.93 -2.08
N ILE A 140 3.56 -9.83 -1.04
CA ILE A 140 2.63 -8.71 -0.85
C ILE A 140 3.39 -7.38 -0.73
N ALA A 141 4.45 -7.35 0.06
CA ALA A 141 5.27 -6.16 0.24
C ALA A 141 5.98 -5.75 -1.05
N LEU A 142 6.53 -6.71 -1.79
CA LEU A 142 7.14 -6.48 -3.11
C LEU A 142 6.09 -5.94 -4.09
N SER A 143 4.89 -6.51 -4.13
CA SER A 143 3.79 -6.03 -4.97
C SER A 143 3.38 -4.60 -4.66
N ALA A 144 3.31 -4.25 -3.36
CA ALA A 144 3.02 -2.89 -2.92
C ALA A 144 4.14 -1.92 -3.34
N GLY A 145 5.40 -2.32 -3.20
CA GLY A 145 6.55 -1.54 -3.68
C GLY A 145 6.57 -1.31 -5.19
N LEU A 146 6.05 -2.25 -5.98
CA LEU A 146 5.91 -2.10 -7.44
C LEU A 146 4.75 -1.17 -7.81
N SER A 147 3.58 -1.38 -7.20
CA SER A 147 2.34 -0.74 -7.66
C SER A 147 2.10 0.64 -7.06
N LEU A 148 2.39 0.87 -5.76
CA LEU A 148 2.05 2.12 -5.08
C LEU A 148 2.71 3.36 -5.69
N PRO A 149 4.04 3.42 -5.92
CA PRO A 149 4.67 4.61 -6.48
C PRO A 149 4.12 4.92 -7.88
N SER A 150 3.90 3.87 -8.68
CA SER A 150 3.37 4.00 -10.04
C SER A 150 1.93 4.49 -10.04
N ALA A 151 1.06 3.93 -9.21
CA ALA A 151 -0.33 4.34 -9.08
C ALA A 151 -0.46 5.79 -8.55
N GLN A 152 0.36 6.19 -7.56
CA GLN A 152 0.39 7.57 -7.07
C GLN A 152 0.82 8.56 -8.13
N THR A 153 1.89 8.23 -8.87
CA THR A 153 2.38 9.07 -9.96
C THR A 153 1.33 9.22 -11.04
N SER A 154 0.68 8.12 -11.45
CA SER A 154 -0.40 8.16 -12.44
C SER A 154 -1.60 8.97 -11.95
N ALA A 155 -2.01 8.84 -10.69
CA ALA A 155 -3.09 9.62 -10.11
C ALA A 155 -2.80 11.14 -10.14
N ILE A 156 -1.57 11.54 -9.82
CA ILE A 156 -1.15 12.97 -9.86
C ILE A 156 -1.09 13.47 -11.29
N ASN A 157 -0.64 12.65 -12.23
CA ASN A 157 -0.52 13.03 -13.64
C ASN A 157 -1.87 13.20 -14.36
N VAL A 158 -2.96 12.70 -13.80
CA VAL A 158 -4.32 12.96 -14.33
C VAL A 158 -4.68 14.43 -14.25
N ALA A 159 -4.24 15.14 -13.21
CA ALA A 159 -4.49 16.57 -13.03
C ALA A 159 -3.27 17.27 -12.37
N PRO A 160 -2.22 17.57 -13.14
CA PRO A 160 -0.99 18.17 -12.61
C PRO A 160 -1.22 19.51 -11.90
N GLU A 161 -2.20 20.30 -12.36
CA GLU A 161 -2.61 21.57 -11.76
C GLU A 161 -3.25 21.39 -10.37
N ALA A 162 -3.78 20.21 -10.07
CA ALA A 162 -4.39 19.84 -8.80
C ALA A 162 -3.58 18.78 -8.04
N ALA A 163 -2.26 18.65 -8.29
CA ALA A 163 -1.39 17.61 -7.75
C ALA A 163 -1.48 17.47 -6.22
N GLY A 164 -1.59 18.59 -5.49
CA GLY A 164 -1.76 18.58 -4.03
C GLY A 164 -3.10 17.97 -3.58
N VAL A 165 -4.18 18.22 -4.31
CA VAL A 165 -5.50 17.63 -4.04
C VAL A 165 -5.47 16.15 -4.40
N ALA A 166 -4.91 15.78 -5.54
CA ALA A 166 -4.76 14.40 -5.99
C ALA A 166 -3.98 13.55 -4.99
N SER A 167 -2.81 14.03 -4.54
CA SER A 167 -2.00 13.33 -3.54
C SER A 167 -2.70 13.24 -2.17
N GLY A 168 -3.45 14.27 -1.78
CA GLY A 168 -4.24 14.25 -0.54
C GLY A 168 -5.34 13.20 -0.58
N ILE A 169 -6.10 13.08 -1.67
CA ILE A 169 -7.16 12.08 -1.84
C ILE A 169 -6.57 10.66 -1.87
N THR A 170 -5.51 10.44 -2.62
CA THR A 170 -4.85 9.11 -2.67
C THR A 170 -4.29 8.70 -1.30
N GLY A 171 -3.63 9.62 -0.59
CA GLY A 171 -3.13 9.38 0.76
C GLY A 171 -4.25 9.10 1.77
N PHE A 172 -5.35 9.86 1.69
CA PHE A 172 -6.53 9.60 2.52
C PHE A 172 -7.10 8.21 2.28
N LEU A 173 -7.29 7.81 1.01
CA LEU A 173 -7.82 6.49 0.68
C LEU A 173 -6.90 5.36 1.16
N GLN A 174 -5.58 5.51 1.04
CA GLN A 174 -4.62 4.54 1.57
C GLN A 174 -4.80 4.31 3.06
N LEU A 175 -4.87 5.39 3.85
CA LEU A 175 -5.04 5.31 5.30
C LEU A 175 -6.44 4.81 5.68
N ALA A 176 -7.47 5.27 4.98
CA ALA A 176 -8.86 4.84 5.24
C ALA A 176 -9.04 3.34 4.99
N PHE A 177 -8.60 2.84 3.83
CA PHE A 177 -8.65 1.40 3.53
C PHE A 177 -7.79 0.59 4.49
N GLY A 178 -6.59 1.08 4.82
CA GLY A 178 -5.73 0.44 5.81
C GLY A 178 -6.39 0.33 7.18
N ALA A 179 -7.00 1.42 7.67
CA ALA A 179 -7.68 1.43 8.96
C ALA A 179 -8.93 0.52 8.97
N ILE A 180 -9.76 0.58 7.92
CA ILE A 180 -10.96 -0.26 7.79
C ILE A 180 -10.57 -1.74 7.78
N THR A 181 -9.59 -2.12 6.96
CA THR A 181 -9.17 -3.52 6.86
C THR A 181 -8.50 -4.01 8.14
N ALA A 182 -7.66 -3.22 8.79
CA ALA A 182 -7.07 -3.57 10.07
C ALA A 182 -8.13 -3.76 11.16
N GLN A 183 -9.15 -2.90 11.19
CA GLN A 183 -10.27 -3.00 12.15
C GLN A 183 -11.11 -4.26 11.89
N LEU A 184 -11.43 -4.56 10.63
CA LEU A 184 -12.17 -5.76 10.25
C LEU A 184 -11.41 -7.02 10.67
N VAL A 185 -10.11 -7.08 10.39
CA VAL A 185 -9.26 -8.18 10.84
C VAL A 185 -9.25 -8.29 12.36
N GLY A 186 -9.10 -7.17 13.09
CA GLY A 186 -9.13 -7.16 14.56
C GLY A 186 -10.41 -7.75 15.15
N ILE A 187 -11.57 -7.47 14.55
CA ILE A 187 -12.85 -8.04 14.97
C ILE A 187 -12.92 -9.54 14.65
N LEU A 188 -12.49 -9.94 13.46
CA LEU A 188 -12.57 -11.33 12.99
C LEU A 188 -11.57 -12.26 13.70
N THR A 189 -10.37 -11.76 14.05
CA THR A 189 -9.35 -12.57 14.75
C THR A 189 -9.74 -12.96 16.17
N THR A 190 -10.70 -12.28 16.78
CA THR A 190 -11.20 -12.65 18.12
C THR A 190 -12.03 -13.94 18.11
N THR A 191 -12.50 -14.39 16.94
CA THR A 191 -13.44 -15.51 16.81
C THR A 191 -12.90 -16.73 16.07
N THR A 192 -11.95 -16.57 15.14
CA THR A 192 -11.39 -17.68 14.36
C THR A 192 -9.99 -17.39 13.82
N PRO A 193 -9.14 -18.40 13.55
CA PRO A 193 -7.80 -18.23 12.97
C PRO A 193 -7.79 -17.94 11.45
N TYR A 194 -8.94 -17.91 10.78
CA TYR A 194 -9.06 -17.79 9.32
C TYR A 194 -9.14 -16.37 8.71
N PRO A 195 -9.10 -15.25 9.44
CA PRO A 195 -9.31 -13.92 8.86
C PRO A 195 -8.18 -13.42 7.95
N MET A 196 -7.06 -14.16 7.85
CA MET A 196 -5.99 -13.80 6.91
C MET A 196 -6.33 -14.14 5.44
N VAL A 197 -7.38 -14.91 5.19
CA VAL A 197 -7.73 -15.47 3.87
C VAL A 197 -9.08 -14.95 3.38
N ALA A 198 -9.88 -14.31 4.23
CA ALA A 198 -11.17 -13.73 3.88
C ALA A 198 -11.01 -12.31 3.31
#